data_bc255cbe9c98b0167b0bae41a225217b
#
_entry.id   bc255cbe9c98b0167b0bae41a225217b
#
_cell.length_a   1.000
_cell.length_b   1.000
_cell.length_c   1.000
_cell.angle_alpha   90.00
_cell.angle_beta   90.00
_cell.angle_gamma   90.00
#
_symmetry.space_group_name_H-M   'P 1'
#
loop_
_entity.id
_entity.type
_entity.pdbx_description
1 polymer ?
#
loop_
_entity_poly.entity_id
_entity_poly.type
_entity_poly.pdbx_seq_one_letter_code
_entity_poly.pdbx_strand_id
1 'polypeptide(L)'
;VGGLSWMMVAEGEPTIGIIIRGVLLGLGAGGLILVGQSMLPDTMQYDYQKTGIRREGIFAGVYTTVEKISFAIGPALLGLIIGYAGYDASAETLSDNVRLVIYLCAGGLPVASLIISCLLMILYNLNVQTFKEE
;
A
#
# COMPACT_ATOMS: atom_id res chain seq x y z
N VAL A 1 9.65 -7.89 1.74
CA VAL A 1 10.34 -8.57 2.87
C VAL A 1 9.60 -8.31 4.19
N GLY A 2 9.25 -7.03 4.53
CA GLY A 2 8.57 -6.70 5.80
C GLY A 2 7.21 -7.41 5.97
N GLY A 3 6.35 -7.43 4.95
CA GLY A 3 5.03 -8.10 5.02
C GLY A 3 5.13 -9.62 5.21
N LEU A 4 6.06 -10.28 4.53
CA LEU A 4 6.27 -11.72 4.68
C LEU A 4 6.80 -12.11 6.07
N SER A 5 7.55 -11.24 6.74
CA SER A 5 8.07 -11.50 8.08
C SER A 5 6.96 -11.61 9.13
N TRP A 6 5.80 -10.97 8.89
CA TRP A 6 4.63 -11.08 9.77
C TRP A 6 3.92 -12.44 9.70
N MET A 7 4.08 -13.18 8.59
CA MET A 7 3.57 -14.55 8.48
C MET A 7 4.36 -15.56 9.33
N MET A 8 5.54 -15.17 9.82
CA MET A 8 6.43 -16.03 10.62
C MET A 8 6.39 -15.69 12.13
N VAL A 9 5.38 -14.94 12.58
CA VAL A 9 5.20 -14.64 14.01
C VAL A 9 4.82 -15.91 14.75
N ALA A 10 5.66 -16.31 15.71
CA ALA A 10 5.39 -17.46 16.58
C ALA A 10 4.92 -16.98 17.96
N GLU A 11 4.14 -17.82 18.63
CA GLU A 11 3.73 -17.57 20.01
C GLU A 11 4.97 -17.57 20.93
N GLY A 12 5.15 -16.47 21.70
CA GLY A 12 6.30 -16.31 22.59
C GLY A 12 7.51 -15.60 21.99
N GLU A 13 7.37 -14.99 20.81
CA GLU A 13 8.44 -14.18 20.21
C GLU A 13 8.84 -13.00 21.11
N PRO A 14 10.15 -12.69 21.23
CA PRO A 14 10.60 -11.55 22.02
C PRO A 14 10.09 -10.24 21.40
N THR A 15 9.67 -9.30 22.24
CA THR A 15 9.12 -7.98 21.84
C THR A 15 10.04 -7.24 20.86
N ILE A 16 11.35 -7.45 20.97
CA ILE A 16 12.32 -6.83 20.08
C ILE A 16 12.18 -7.28 18.62
N GLY A 17 11.78 -8.53 18.37
CA GLY A 17 11.49 -9.05 17.03
C GLY A 17 10.30 -8.33 16.39
N ILE A 18 9.24 -8.10 17.16
CA ILE A 18 8.05 -7.37 16.72
C ILE A 18 8.39 -5.91 16.38
N ILE A 19 9.20 -5.26 17.22
CA ILE A 19 9.65 -3.88 16.98
C ILE A 19 10.46 -3.78 15.68
N ILE A 20 11.42 -4.67 15.45
CA ILE A 20 12.24 -4.67 14.23
C ILE A 20 11.36 -4.85 12.98
N ARG A 21 10.40 -5.77 13.01
CA ARG A 21 9.46 -5.97 11.90
C ARG A 21 8.59 -4.74 11.65
N GLY A 22 8.10 -4.10 12.71
CA GLY A 22 7.34 -2.85 12.62
C GLY A 22 8.14 -1.71 11.99
N VAL A 23 9.40 -1.55 12.39
CA VAL A 23 10.32 -0.54 11.80
C VAL A 23 10.56 -0.82 10.31
N LEU A 24 10.84 -2.07 9.93
CA LEU A 24 11.05 -2.44 8.53
C LEU A 24 9.80 -2.20 7.66
N LEU A 25 8.62 -2.51 8.21
CA LEU A 25 7.34 -2.23 7.53
C LEU A 25 7.11 -0.71 7.39
N GLY A 26 7.35 0.05 8.45
CA GLY A 26 7.20 1.51 8.46
C GLY A 26 8.13 2.20 7.46
N LEU A 27 9.40 1.79 7.40
CA LEU A 27 10.36 2.30 6.42
C LEU A 27 9.92 2.01 4.98
N GLY A 28 9.44 0.79 4.72
CA GLY A 28 8.94 0.40 3.40
C GLY A 28 7.70 1.19 3.00
N ALA A 29 6.73 1.34 3.90
CA ALA A 29 5.51 2.09 3.66
C ALA A 29 5.80 3.60 3.46
N GLY A 30 6.68 4.18 4.30
CA GLY A 30 7.10 5.57 4.16
C GLY A 30 7.79 5.84 2.82
N GLY A 31 8.65 4.93 2.37
CA GLY A 31 9.29 5.02 1.06
C GLY A 31 8.30 5.03 -0.10
N LEU A 32 7.28 4.16 -0.07
CA LEU A 32 6.24 4.12 -1.10
C LEU A 32 5.44 5.43 -1.16
N ILE A 33 5.08 6.00 -0.01
CA ILE A 33 4.36 7.28 0.06
C ILE A 33 5.22 8.40 -0.51
N LEU A 34 6.50 8.47 -0.16
CA LEU A 34 7.42 9.48 -0.67
C LEU A 34 7.58 9.41 -2.19
N VAL A 35 7.75 8.20 -2.75
CA VAL A 35 7.86 8.01 -4.21
C VAL A 35 6.57 8.44 -4.90
N GLY A 36 5.40 8.02 -4.42
CA GLY A 36 4.11 8.40 -4.98
C GLY A 36 3.89 9.92 -4.99
N GLN A 37 4.25 10.59 -3.90
CA GLN A 37 4.14 12.04 -3.80
C GLN A 37 5.17 12.80 -4.65
N SER A 38 6.35 12.24 -4.88
CA SER A 38 7.35 12.88 -5.75
C SER A 38 7.00 12.78 -7.24
N MET A 39 6.31 11.73 -7.66
CA MET A 39 5.88 11.56 -9.06
C MET A 39 4.72 12.47 -9.45
N LEU A 40 3.93 12.95 -8.49
CA LEU A 40 2.78 13.80 -8.76
C LEU A 40 3.18 15.16 -9.37
N PRO A 41 4.14 15.92 -8.82
CA PRO A 41 4.63 17.16 -9.45
C PRO A 41 5.21 16.94 -10.85
N ASP A 42 5.92 15.83 -11.09
CA ASP A 42 6.48 15.52 -12.40
C ASP A 42 5.38 15.35 -13.45
N THR A 43 4.29 14.66 -13.08
CA THR A 43 3.12 14.49 -13.95
C THR A 43 2.42 15.82 -14.23
N MET A 44 2.29 16.70 -13.22
CA MET A 44 1.74 18.05 -13.38
C MET A 44 2.59 18.90 -14.31
N GLN A 45 3.91 18.86 -14.16
CA GLN A 45 4.85 19.58 -15.02
C GLN A 45 4.76 19.12 -16.46
N TYR A 46 4.66 17.80 -16.68
CA TYR A 46 4.50 17.25 -18.03
C TYR A 46 3.19 17.70 -18.70
N ASP A 47 2.05 17.67 -17.96
CA ASP A 47 0.78 18.16 -18.49
C ASP A 47 0.84 19.65 -18.84
N TYR A 48 1.47 20.46 -17.97
CA TYR A 48 1.66 21.88 -18.21
C TYR A 48 2.49 22.16 -19.46
N GLN A 49 3.57 21.43 -19.68
CA GLN A 49 4.41 21.58 -20.88
C GLN A 49 3.64 21.27 -22.16
N LYS A 50 2.76 20.25 -22.14
CA LYS A 50 1.96 19.86 -23.32
C LYS A 50 0.76 20.74 -23.58
N THR A 51 0.07 21.20 -22.54
CA THR A 51 -1.21 21.90 -22.69
C THR A 51 -1.11 23.41 -22.50
N GLY A 52 -0.04 23.89 -21.87
CA GLY A 52 0.09 25.29 -21.45
C GLY A 52 -0.87 25.71 -20.33
N ILE A 53 -1.67 24.79 -19.80
CA ILE A 53 -2.71 25.06 -18.82
C ILE A 53 -2.31 24.48 -17.46
N ARG A 54 -2.33 25.30 -16.42
CA ARG A 54 -2.06 24.84 -15.05
C ARG A 54 -3.29 24.15 -14.47
N ARG A 55 -3.22 22.82 -14.34
CA ARG A 55 -4.30 21.98 -13.78
C ARG A 55 -3.88 21.29 -12.48
N GLU A 56 -2.92 21.85 -11.77
CA GLU A 56 -2.33 21.28 -10.56
C GLU A 56 -3.39 20.87 -9.53
N GLY A 57 -4.44 21.70 -9.34
CA GLY A 57 -5.56 21.41 -8.44
C GLY A 57 -6.38 20.19 -8.83
N ILE A 58 -6.54 19.91 -10.12
CA ILE A 58 -7.27 18.73 -10.61
C ILE A 58 -6.48 17.47 -10.30
N PHE A 59 -5.19 17.45 -10.63
CA PHE A 59 -4.31 16.31 -10.36
C PHE A 59 -4.23 16.02 -8.85
N ALA A 60 -4.00 17.07 -8.03
CA ALA A 60 -3.97 16.93 -6.58
C ALA A 60 -5.31 16.43 -6.02
N GLY A 61 -6.44 16.94 -6.54
CA GLY A 61 -7.78 16.52 -6.13
C GLY A 61 -8.07 15.06 -6.45
N VAL A 62 -7.75 14.61 -7.67
CA VAL A 62 -7.91 13.21 -8.09
C VAL A 62 -7.03 12.29 -7.23
N TYR A 63 -5.75 12.63 -7.08
CA TYR A 63 -4.82 11.86 -6.25
C TYR A 63 -5.33 11.70 -4.82
N THR A 64 -5.70 12.82 -4.18
CA THR A 64 -6.19 12.82 -2.79
C THR A 64 -7.50 12.05 -2.65
N THR A 65 -8.39 12.14 -3.63
CA THR A 65 -9.67 11.42 -3.63
C THR A 65 -9.44 9.92 -3.69
N VAL A 66 -8.60 9.45 -4.63
CA VAL A 66 -8.25 8.03 -4.75
C VAL A 66 -7.57 7.52 -3.49
N GLU A 67 -6.65 8.31 -2.92
CA GLU A 67 -5.99 7.98 -1.65
C GLU A 67 -7.01 7.78 -0.51
N LYS A 68 -7.91 8.74 -0.30
CA LYS A 68 -8.91 8.67 0.77
C LYS A 68 -9.90 7.52 0.58
N ILE A 69 -10.34 7.28 -0.65
CA ILE A 69 -11.20 6.13 -0.98
C ILE A 69 -10.47 4.83 -0.65
N SER A 70 -9.20 4.70 -1.01
CA SER A 70 -8.39 3.51 -0.72
C SER A 70 -8.23 3.26 0.78
N PHE A 71 -7.99 4.32 1.56
CA PHE A 71 -7.93 4.24 3.02
C PHE A 71 -9.26 3.88 3.68
N ALA A 72 -10.39 4.21 3.07
CA ALA A 72 -11.71 3.82 3.58
C ALA A 72 -12.07 2.38 3.22
N ILE A 73 -11.81 1.98 1.97
CA ILE A 73 -12.17 0.65 1.46
C ILE A 73 -11.29 -0.45 2.09
N GLY A 74 -9.99 -0.20 2.27
CA GLY A 74 -9.05 -1.19 2.78
C GLY A 74 -9.49 -1.79 4.12
N PRO A 75 -9.65 -1.01 5.20
CA PRO A 75 -10.12 -1.51 6.48
C PRO A 75 -11.53 -2.09 6.44
N ALA A 76 -12.44 -1.53 5.63
CA ALA A 76 -13.79 -2.05 5.47
C ALA A 76 -13.79 -3.47 4.88
N LEU A 77 -13.03 -3.70 3.80
CA LEU A 77 -12.87 -5.03 3.22
C LEU A 77 -12.20 -6.00 4.19
N LEU A 78 -11.18 -5.57 4.92
CA LEU A 78 -10.52 -6.39 5.92
C LEU A 78 -11.51 -6.83 7.01
N GLY A 79 -12.31 -5.89 7.54
CA GLY A 79 -13.34 -6.20 8.53
C GLY A 79 -14.39 -7.19 8.03
N LEU A 80 -14.84 -7.04 6.79
CA LEU A 80 -15.77 -7.99 6.15
C LEU A 80 -15.16 -9.38 6.00
N ILE A 81 -13.94 -9.49 5.51
CA ILE A 81 -13.26 -10.77 5.31
C ILE A 81 -13.07 -11.50 6.65
N ILE A 82 -12.63 -10.80 7.68
CA ILE A 82 -12.43 -11.36 9.02
C ILE A 82 -13.79 -11.75 9.64
N GLY A 83 -14.83 -10.94 9.44
CA GLY A 83 -16.19 -11.25 9.89
C GLY A 83 -16.75 -12.52 9.23
N TYR A 84 -16.58 -12.67 7.91
CA TYR A 84 -16.99 -13.90 7.19
C TYR A 84 -16.17 -15.13 7.61
N ALA A 85 -14.94 -14.96 8.06
CA ALA A 85 -14.12 -16.04 8.59
C ALA A 85 -14.60 -16.55 9.96
N GLY A 86 -15.62 -15.91 10.55
CA GLY A 86 -16.18 -16.30 11.84
C GLY A 86 -15.44 -15.71 13.04
N TYR A 87 -14.91 -14.49 12.89
CA TYR A 87 -14.29 -13.77 14.00
C TYR A 87 -15.33 -13.43 15.08
N ASP A 88 -15.11 -13.92 16.29
CA ASP A 88 -15.89 -13.58 17.47
C ASP A 88 -14.99 -12.86 18.48
N ALA A 89 -15.31 -11.60 18.75
CA ALA A 89 -14.57 -10.77 19.70
C ALA A 89 -14.70 -11.23 21.16
N SER A 90 -15.70 -12.08 21.46
CA SER A 90 -15.94 -12.63 22.81
C SER A 90 -15.23 -13.97 23.06
N ALA A 91 -14.68 -14.59 22.02
CA ALA A 91 -13.99 -15.86 22.14
C ALA A 91 -12.58 -15.67 22.75
N GLU A 92 -12.25 -16.50 23.74
CA GLU A 92 -10.92 -16.46 24.39
C GLU A 92 -9.80 -16.89 23.45
N THR A 93 -10.09 -17.63 22.38
CA THR A 93 -9.12 -18.11 21.39
C THR A 93 -9.63 -17.90 19.98
N LEU A 94 -8.74 -17.48 19.08
CA LEU A 94 -9.04 -17.38 17.65
C LEU A 94 -9.12 -18.78 17.02
N SER A 95 -10.14 -19.02 16.20
CA SER A 95 -10.20 -20.25 15.41
C SER A 95 -9.06 -20.26 14.37
N ASP A 96 -8.60 -21.45 14.00
CA ASP A 96 -7.52 -21.62 13.02
C ASP A 96 -7.85 -20.96 11.67
N ASN A 97 -9.11 -20.98 11.25
CA ASN A 97 -9.58 -20.30 10.04
C ASN A 97 -9.40 -18.79 10.13
N VAL A 98 -9.80 -18.18 11.23
CA VAL A 98 -9.65 -16.73 11.45
C VAL A 98 -8.18 -16.35 11.50
N ARG A 99 -7.35 -17.13 12.18
CA ARG A 99 -5.90 -16.94 12.26
C ARG A 99 -5.26 -16.98 10.88
N LEU A 100 -5.60 -17.98 10.05
CA LEU A 100 -5.09 -18.09 8.68
C LEU A 100 -5.51 -16.88 7.82
N VAL A 101 -6.77 -16.46 7.92
CA VAL A 101 -7.29 -15.31 7.18
C VAL A 101 -6.56 -14.03 7.58
N ILE A 102 -6.32 -13.81 8.88
CA ILE A 102 -5.55 -12.64 9.36
C ILE A 102 -4.12 -12.66 8.78
N TYR A 103 -3.43 -13.80 8.79
CA TYR A 103 -2.10 -13.93 8.20
C TYR A 103 -2.09 -13.66 6.70
N LEU A 104 -3.07 -14.19 5.96
CA LEU A 104 -3.20 -13.94 4.53
C LEU A 104 -3.49 -12.46 4.24
N CYS A 105 -4.34 -11.82 5.03
CA CYS A 105 -4.64 -10.40 4.86
C CYS A 105 -3.45 -9.51 5.25
N ALA A 106 -2.77 -9.82 6.34
CA ALA A 106 -1.64 -9.02 6.82
C ALA A 106 -0.37 -9.17 5.97
N GLY A 107 -0.13 -10.36 5.41
CA GLY A 107 1.06 -10.66 4.60
C GLY A 107 0.76 -10.77 3.11
N GLY A 108 -0.28 -11.50 2.72
CA GLY A 108 -0.58 -11.84 1.33
C GLY A 108 -1.07 -10.64 0.52
N LEU A 109 -2.05 -9.88 1.03
CA LEU A 109 -2.59 -8.72 0.32
C LEU A 109 -1.54 -7.63 0.04
N PRO A 110 -0.70 -7.21 1.00
CA PRO A 110 0.37 -6.24 0.71
C PRO A 110 1.38 -6.74 -0.33
N VAL A 111 1.72 -8.02 -0.28
CA VAL A 111 2.65 -8.61 -1.27
C VAL A 111 2.02 -8.65 -2.66
N ALA A 112 0.77 -9.07 -2.78
CA ALA A 112 0.06 -9.07 -4.06
C ALA A 112 -0.07 -7.66 -4.65
N SER A 113 -0.43 -6.66 -3.83
CA SER A 113 -0.53 -5.27 -4.27
C SER A 113 0.83 -4.70 -4.71
N LEU A 114 1.92 -5.07 -4.05
CA LEU A 114 3.28 -4.69 -4.42
C LEU A 114 3.68 -5.28 -5.77
N ILE A 115 3.38 -6.54 -6.02
CA ILE A 115 3.64 -7.19 -7.31
C ILE A 115 2.87 -6.47 -8.43
N ILE A 116 1.59 -6.21 -8.23
CA ILE A 116 0.75 -5.49 -9.20
C ILE A 116 1.33 -4.09 -9.45
N SER A 117 1.70 -3.36 -8.41
CA SER A 117 2.31 -2.03 -8.53
C SER A 117 3.63 -2.06 -9.31
N CYS A 118 4.50 -3.05 -9.05
CA CYS A 118 5.74 -3.23 -9.81
C CYS A 118 5.47 -3.52 -11.29
N LEU A 119 4.48 -4.37 -11.60
CA LEU A 119 4.09 -4.66 -12.97
C LEU A 119 3.56 -3.42 -13.69
N LEU A 120 2.72 -2.62 -13.01
CA LEU A 120 2.22 -1.35 -13.55
C LEU A 120 3.35 -0.34 -13.78
N MET A 121 4.35 -0.28 -12.89
CA MET A 121 5.51 0.60 -13.07
C MET A 121 6.38 0.22 -14.28
N ILE A 122 6.47 -1.05 -14.63
CA ILE A 122 7.17 -1.50 -15.86
C ILE A 122 6.47 -0.95 -17.12
N LEU A 123 5.15 -0.78 -17.07
CA LEU A 123 4.36 -0.18 -18.16
C LEU A 123 4.47 1.35 -18.19
N TYR A 124 4.98 1.96 -17.13
CA TYR A 124 5.16 3.41 -17.02
C TYR A 124 6.45 3.84 -17.73
N ASN A 125 6.30 4.38 -18.93
CA ASN A 125 7.41 4.73 -19.83
C ASN A 125 7.68 6.26 -19.90
N LEU A 126 7.42 7.00 -18.84
CA LEU A 126 7.82 8.43 -18.74
C LEU A 126 9.31 8.49 -18.36
N ASN A 127 10.17 8.58 -19.38
CA ASN A 127 11.61 8.73 -19.17
C ASN A 127 11.97 10.23 -19.20
N VAL A 128 12.95 10.63 -18.38
CA VAL A 128 13.51 11.99 -18.32
C VAL A 128 14.00 12.48 -19.71
N GLN A 129 14.30 11.58 -20.62
CA GLN A 129 14.67 11.89 -22.00
C GLN A 129 13.52 12.50 -22.81
N THR A 130 12.27 12.16 -22.50
CA THR A 130 11.08 12.72 -23.15
C THR A 130 10.92 14.22 -22.88
N PHE A 131 11.55 14.73 -21.80
CA PHE A 131 11.57 16.15 -21.45
C PHE A 131 12.65 16.98 -22.15
N LYS A 132 13.59 16.33 -22.87
CA LYS A 132 14.74 17.01 -23.50
C LYS A 132 14.62 17.14 -25.03
N GLU A 133 13.65 16.48 -25.66
CA GLU A 133 13.51 16.47 -27.12
C GLU A 133 12.45 17.48 -27.66
N GLU A 134 11.91 18.35 -26.83
CA GLU A 134 11.11 19.52 -27.23
C GLU A 134 11.76 20.81 -26.69
#